data_e13ae9eaf8b993208988c71ce49d8595
#
_entry.id   e13ae9eaf8b993208988c71ce49d8595
#
_cell.length_a   1.000
_cell.length_b   1.000
_cell.length_c   1.000
_cell.angle_alpha   90.00
_cell.angle_beta   90.00
_cell.angle_gamma   90.00
#
_symmetry.space_group_name_H-M   'P 1'
#
loop_
_entity.id
_entity.type
_entity.pdbx_description
1 polymer ?
#
loop_
_entity_poly.entity_id
_entity_poly.type
_entity_poly.pdbx_seq_one_letter_code
_entity_poly.pdbx_strand_id
1 'polypeptide(L)'
;ELFNSFTDQRAALAAGEVDLIYANPSDAALLVRAYGFTPVARPAQHPDEVVLAAAASSPIHRVEDLVAGTRVAQTDDPDVSMIARIMLEPADLDADNTTTVGLDTYVLVAKAVLDGRAEVGAFLDSAFAGLSGLVRDQLRPLVTSQISVIHHALMVGPRLAPHRDELLRVLTSMTADPGGARVLAELDIVGWQAMEHEEAEFLID
;
A
#
# COMPACT_ATOMS: atom_id res chain seq x y z
N GLU A 1 2.73 -7.93 -17.00
CA GLU A 1 1.91 -9.01 -16.44
C GLU A 1 1.28 -8.51 -15.14
N LEU A 2 0.05 -8.92 -14.85
CA LEU A 2 -0.63 -8.64 -13.59
C LEU A 2 -0.74 -9.96 -12.83
N PHE A 3 -0.37 -9.96 -11.56
CA PHE A 3 -0.55 -11.09 -10.67
C PHE A 3 -1.87 -10.94 -9.89
N ASN A 4 -2.54 -12.06 -9.64
CA ASN A 4 -3.81 -12.07 -8.90
C ASN A 4 -3.62 -12.01 -7.39
N SER A 5 -2.40 -12.29 -6.91
CA SER A 5 -2.03 -12.26 -5.50
C SER A 5 -0.55 -11.95 -5.30
N PHE A 6 -0.18 -11.45 -4.13
CA PHE A 6 1.22 -11.32 -3.73
C PHE A 6 1.95 -12.67 -3.69
N THR A 7 1.25 -13.76 -3.38
CA THR A 7 1.82 -15.12 -3.39
C THR A 7 2.29 -15.53 -4.79
N ASP A 8 1.46 -15.30 -5.82
CA ASP A 8 1.81 -15.63 -7.21
C ASP A 8 2.97 -14.74 -7.71
N GLN A 9 2.95 -13.46 -7.36
CA GLN A 9 4.03 -12.52 -7.69
C GLN A 9 5.36 -12.97 -7.07
N ARG A 10 5.36 -13.34 -5.79
CA ARG A 10 6.57 -13.81 -5.10
C ARG A 10 7.06 -15.15 -5.63
N ALA A 11 6.17 -16.04 -6.08
CA ALA A 11 6.56 -17.28 -6.74
C ALA A 11 7.28 -17.02 -8.08
N ALA A 12 6.79 -16.10 -8.91
CA ALA A 12 7.44 -15.69 -10.16
C ALA A 12 8.81 -15.02 -9.91
N LEU A 13 8.92 -14.19 -8.86
CA LEU A 13 10.20 -13.60 -8.44
C LEU A 13 11.20 -14.67 -8.03
N ALA A 14 10.79 -15.64 -7.21
CA ALA A 14 11.65 -16.75 -6.79
C ALA A 14 12.08 -17.64 -7.95
N ALA A 15 11.25 -17.77 -8.99
CA ALA A 15 11.58 -18.48 -10.23
C ALA A 15 12.50 -17.67 -11.16
N GLY A 16 12.80 -16.40 -10.87
CA GLY A 16 13.63 -15.53 -11.72
C GLY A 16 12.94 -15.11 -13.03
N GLU A 17 11.63 -15.11 -13.06
CA GLU A 17 10.80 -14.77 -14.22
C GLU A 17 10.52 -13.27 -14.36
N VAL A 18 10.85 -12.48 -13.34
CA VAL A 18 10.56 -11.04 -13.27
C VAL A 18 11.83 -10.23 -13.39
N ASP A 19 11.89 -9.32 -14.35
CA ASP A 19 13.01 -8.40 -14.58
C ASP A 19 12.72 -6.95 -14.18
N LEU A 20 11.44 -6.57 -14.18
CA LEU A 20 10.95 -5.25 -13.81
C LEU A 20 9.69 -5.42 -12.95
N ILE A 21 9.62 -4.74 -11.83
CA ILE A 21 8.48 -4.83 -10.93
C ILE A 21 8.18 -3.46 -10.30
N TYR A 22 6.90 -3.15 -10.17
CA TYR A 22 6.39 -2.11 -9.29
C TYR A 22 6.04 -2.78 -7.97
N ALA A 23 6.93 -2.68 -7.00
CA ALA A 23 6.89 -3.40 -5.74
C ALA A 23 6.33 -2.54 -4.62
N ASN A 24 5.56 -3.15 -3.72
CA ASN A 24 5.23 -2.55 -2.44
C ASN A 24 6.51 -2.41 -1.56
N PRO A 25 6.50 -1.57 -0.53
CA PRO A 25 7.66 -1.34 0.33
C PRO A 25 8.25 -2.60 0.96
N SER A 26 7.41 -3.51 1.47
CA SER A 26 7.85 -4.78 2.09
C SER A 26 8.60 -5.65 1.10
N ASP A 27 8.06 -5.81 -0.11
CA ASP A 27 8.71 -6.59 -1.16
C ASP A 27 9.94 -5.85 -1.73
N ALA A 28 9.95 -4.51 -1.80
CA ALA A 28 11.09 -3.73 -2.26
C ALA A 28 12.33 -3.98 -1.40
N ALA A 29 12.21 -3.94 -0.07
CA ALA A 29 13.30 -4.25 0.84
C ALA A 29 13.81 -5.70 0.66
N LEU A 30 12.89 -6.66 0.53
CA LEU A 30 13.25 -8.06 0.27
C LEU A 30 13.99 -8.24 -1.08
N LEU A 31 13.51 -7.56 -2.12
CA LEU A 31 14.09 -7.62 -3.47
C LEU A 31 15.52 -7.10 -3.49
N VAL A 32 15.82 -6.02 -2.78
CA VAL A 32 17.19 -5.51 -2.62
C VAL A 32 18.05 -6.51 -1.88
N ARG A 33 17.62 -6.95 -0.69
CA ARG A 33 18.43 -7.78 0.21
C ARG A 33 18.66 -9.21 -0.28
N ALA A 34 17.65 -9.83 -0.91
CA ALA A 34 17.69 -11.25 -1.24
C ALA A 34 17.82 -11.55 -2.75
N TYR A 35 17.35 -10.67 -3.62
CA TYR A 35 17.27 -10.95 -5.06
C TYR A 35 18.14 -10.04 -5.92
N GLY A 36 18.87 -9.08 -5.31
CA GLY A 36 19.78 -8.18 -6.01
C GLY A 36 19.09 -7.20 -6.98
N PHE A 37 17.83 -6.89 -6.72
CA PHE A 37 17.11 -5.84 -7.45
C PHE A 37 17.65 -4.46 -7.09
N THR A 38 17.53 -3.55 -8.05
CA THR A 38 17.96 -2.15 -7.88
C THR A 38 16.75 -1.25 -8.06
N PRO A 39 16.47 -0.32 -7.14
CA PRO A 39 15.42 0.67 -7.30
C PRO A 39 15.77 1.64 -8.45
N VAL A 40 14.75 2.02 -9.20
CA VAL A 40 14.84 2.99 -10.30
C VAL A 40 14.17 4.28 -9.93
N ALA A 41 12.87 4.20 -9.57
CA ALA A 41 12.06 5.37 -9.30
C ALA A 41 10.88 5.03 -8.37
N ARG A 42 10.37 6.03 -7.72
CA ARG A 42 9.11 6.02 -6.98
C ARG A 42 8.14 7.06 -7.52
N PRO A 43 6.83 6.91 -7.32
CA PRO A 43 5.88 7.97 -7.62
C PRO A 43 6.21 9.23 -6.81
N ALA A 44 6.17 10.38 -7.47
CA ALA A 44 6.32 11.65 -6.79
C ALA A 44 5.03 11.99 -6.03
N GLN A 45 5.13 12.42 -4.77
CA GLN A 45 4.01 12.90 -3.96
C GLN A 45 2.86 11.88 -3.79
N HIS A 46 3.17 10.59 -3.77
CA HIS A 46 2.17 9.53 -3.62
C HIS A 46 2.62 8.50 -2.57
N PRO A 47 2.69 8.90 -1.27
CA PRO A 47 2.97 7.95 -0.21
C PRO A 47 1.78 7.01 0.00
N ASP A 48 2.06 5.80 0.46
CA ASP A 48 1.05 4.84 0.86
C ASP A 48 0.61 5.18 2.30
N GLU A 49 -0.55 5.80 2.41
CA GLU A 49 -1.16 6.12 3.69
C GLU A 49 -2.38 5.22 3.95
N VAL A 50 -2.70 5.02 5.22
CA VAL A 50 -3.80 4.14 5.66
C VAL A 50 -4.85 4.93 6.40
N VAL A 51 -6.12 4.61 6.11
CA VAL A 51 -7.28 5.08 6.85
C VAL A 51 -7.82 3.95 7.71
N LEU A 52 -7.91 4.15 9.02
CA LEU A 52 -8.75 3.33 9.89
C LEU A 52 -10.14 3.95 9.98
N ALA A 53 -11.18 3.18 9.63
CA ALA A 53 -12.55 3.67 9.64
C ALA A 53 -13.51 2.69 10.30
N ALA A 54 -14.44 3.21 11.10
CA ALA A 54 -15.55 2.48 11.69
C ALA A 54 -16.88 2.84 10.98
N ALA A 55 -17.96 2.09 11.25
CA ALA A 55 -19.27 2.47 10.77
C ALA A 55 -19.70 3.82 11.39
N ALA A 56 -20.27 4.73 10.60
CA ALA A 56 -20.71 6.04 11.10
C ALA A 56 -21.77 5.94 12.21
N SER A 57 -22.56 4.85 12.21
CA SER A 57 -23.54 4.54 13.24
C SER A 57 -22.96 3.91 14.52
N SER A 58 -21.68 3.52 14.50
CA SER A 58 -20.96 2.92 15.61
C SER A 58 -20.71 3.95 16.73
N PRO A 59 -20.62 3.53 18.00
CA PRO A 59 -20.18 4.38 19.10
C PRO A 59 -18.66 4.68 19.07
N ILE A 60 -17.90 4.07 18.17
CA ILE A 60 -16.46 4.25 18.03
C ILE A 60 -16.21 5.56 17.26
N HIS A 61 -15.58 6.53 17.89
CA HIS A 61 -15.30 7.85 17.33
C HIS A 61 -13.81 8.13 17.10
N ARG A 62 -12.93 7.39 17.76
CA ARG A 62 -11.48 7.49 17.70
C ARG A 62 -10.85 6.14 17.99
N VAL A 63 -9.57 5.98 17.71
CA VAL A 63 -8.87 4.70 17.87
C VAL A 63 -8.89 4.22 19.31
N GLU A 64 -8.76 5.13 20.28
CA GLU A 64 -8.75 4.82 21.71
C GLU A 64 -10.09 4.31 22.25
N ASP A 65 -11.16 4.36 21.47
CA ASP A 65 -12.46 3.75 21.83
C ASP A 65 -12.48 2.24 21.51
N LEU A 66 -11.48 1.73 20.77
CA LEU A 66 -11.33 0.30 20.46
C LEU A 66 -10.83 -0.45 21.70
N VAL A 67 -11.17 -1.72 21.82
CA VAL A 67 -10.83 -2.55 22.97
C VAL A 67 -10.26 -3.91 22.54
N ALA A 68 -9.61 -4.61 23.45
CA ALA A 68 -9.14 -5.97 23.21
C ALA A 68 -10.28 -6.86 22.67
N GLY A 69 -9.98 -7.68 21.67
CA GLY A 69 -10.94 -8.47 20.92
C GLY A 69 -11.54 -7.75 19.70
N THR A 70 -11.16 -6.49 19.42
CA THR A 70 -11.55 -5.77 18.21
C THR A 70 -11.23 -6.60 16.95
N ARG A 71 -12.23 -6.72 16.06
CA ARG A 71 -12.05 -7.33 14.74
C ARG A 71 -11.68 -6.23 13.75
N VAL A 72 -10.55 -6.42 13.07
CA VAL A 72 -10.01 -5.51 12.07
C VAL A 72 -10.20 -6.13 10.68
N ALA A 73 -11.05 -5.54 9.86
CA ALA A 73 -11.22 -5.96 8.47
C ALA A 73 -10.11 -5.33 7.61
N GLN A 74 -9.42 -6.13 6.81
CA GLN A 74 -8.34 -5.66 5.94
C GLN A 74 -8.15 -6.60 4.74
N THR A 75 -7.44 -6.12 3.73
CA THR A 75 -6.96 -6.96 2.62
C THR A 75 -5.65 -7.67 3.01
N ASP A 76 -5.09 -8.47 2.10
CA ASP A 76 -3.77 -9.10 2.25
C ASP A 76 -2.61 -8.14 1.92
N ASP A 77 -2.89 -6.84 1.76
CA ASP A 77 -1.89 -5.80 1.54
C ASP A 77 -0.96 -5.69 2.77
N PRO A 78 0.34 -6.02 2.63
CA PRO A 78 1.26 -6.06 3.76
C PRO A 78 1.53 -4.68 4.35
N ASP A 79 1.52 -3.62 3.52
CA ASP A 79 1.83 -2.26 3.96
C ASP A 79 0.66 -1.68 4.74
N VAL A 80 -0.57 -1.89 4.25
CA VAL A 80 -1.79 -1.53 4.98
C VAL A 80 -1.85 -2.26 6.32
N SER A 81 -1.53 -3.55 6.34
CA SER A 81 -1.52 -4.35 7.57
C SER A 81 -0.49 -3.85 8.58
N MET A 82 0.71 -3.49 8.12
CA MET A 82 1.78 -2.96 8.96
C MET A 82 1.42 -1.59 9.54
N ILE A 83 1.01 -0.66 8.69
CA ILE A 83 0.64 0.70 9.10
C ILE A 83 -0.57 0.66 10.05
N ALA A 84 -1.57 -0.16 9.75
CA ALA A 84 -2.75 -0.30 10.62
C ALA A 84 -2.39 -0.77 12.03
N ARG A 85 -1.42 -1.67 12.19
CA ARG A 85 -0.92 -2.10 13.52
C ARG A 85 -0.35 -0.94 14.31
N ILE A 86 0.50 -0.12 13.69
CA ILE A 86 1.07 1.08 14.32
C ILE A 86 -0.06 2.04 14.74
N MET A 87 -1.07 2.22 13.88
CA MET A 87 -2.20 3.11 14.16
C MET A 87 -3.12 2.61 15.27
N LEU A 88 -3.07 1.32 15.63
CA LEU A 88 -3.84 0.72 16.71
C LEU A 88 -3.13 0.79 18.08
N GLU A 89 -1.83 1.09 18.13
CA GLU A 89 -1.05 1.20 19.37
C GLU A 89 -1.64 2.18 20.41
N PRO A 90 -2.24 3.34 20.01
CA PRO A 90 -2.85 4.24 20.98
C PRO A 90 -4.01 3.64 21.79
N ALA A 91 -4.59 2.52 21.32
CA ALA A 91 -5.61 1.76 22.03
C ALA A 91 -5.03 0.53 22.76
N ASP A 92 -3.71 0.39 22.88
CA ASP A 92 -3.02 -0.81 23.39
C ASP A 92 -3.42 -2.09 22.62
N LEU A 93 -3.69 -1.96 21.31
CA LEU A 93 -4.07 -3.07 20.43
C LEU A 93 -2.90 -3.52 19.56
N ASP A 94 -2.75 -4.83 19.46
CA ASP A 94 -1.72 -5.53 18.68
C ASP A 94 -2.27 -6.81 18.04
N ALA A 95 -1.39 -7.64 17.48
CA ALA A 95 -1.77 -8.89 16.84
C ALA A 95 -2.28 -9.96 17.82
N ASP A 96 -1.90 -9.87 19.10
CA ASP A 96 -2.26 -10.86 20.13
C ASP A 96 -3.65 -10.61 20.70
N ASN A 97 -4.11 -9.36 20.67
CA ASN A 97 -5.38 -8.95 21.25
C ASN A 97 -6.41 -8.42 20.25
N THR A 98 -6.14 -8.52 18.94
CA THR A 98 -7.09 -8.23 17.86
C THR A 98 -7.38 -9.49 17.03
N THR A 99 -8.45 -9.42 16.21
CA THR A 99 -8.78 -10.49 15.26
C THR A 99 -8.83 -9.91 13.86
N THR A 100 -7.99 -10.44 12.96
CA THR A 100 -8.01 -10.04 11.55
C THR A 100 -9.15 -10.71 10.79
N VAL A 101 -9.94 -9.93 10.08
CA VAL A 101 -10.94 -10.37 9.10
C VAL A 101 -10.37 -10.11 7.71
N GLY A 102 -9.73 -11.13 7.11
CA GLY A 102 -9.11 -11.04 5.78
C GLY A 102 -10.16 -11.02 4.67
N LEU A 103 -9.99 -10.13 3.70
CA LEU A 103 -10.95 -9.90 2.60
C LEU A 103 -10.18 -9.57 1.30
N ASP A 104 -10.79 -9.89 0.16
CA ASP A 104 -10.12 -9.77 -1.14
C ASP A 104 -10.07 -8.33 -1.70
N THR A 105 -10.96 -7.44 -1.23
CA THR A 105 -11.06 -6.07 -1.76
C THR A 105 -11.48 -5.06 -0.69
N TYR A 106 -11.09 -3.79 -0.87
CA TYR A 106 -11.50 -2.72 0.04
C TYR A 106 -13.02 -2.47 0.07
N VAL A 107 -13.74 -2.79 -1.00
CA VAL A 107 -15.22 -2.76 -0.99
C VAL A 107 -15.78 -3.82 -0.03
N LEU A 108 -15.18 -5.00 0.02
CA LEU A 108 -15.57 -6.04 0.99
C LEU A 108 -15.15 -5.69 2.42
N VAL A 109 -14.03 -4.99 2.61
CA VAL A 109 -13.62 -4.42 3.91
C VAL A 109 -14.70 -3.44 4.40
N ALA A 110 -15.09 -2.48 3.56
CA ALA A 110 -16.15 -1.53 3.89
C ALA A 110 -17.47 -2.24 4.25
N LYS A 111 -17.87 -3.24 3.45
CA LYS A 111 -19.06 -4.05 3.72
C LYS A 111 -18.96 -4.80 5.05
N ALA A 112 -17.80 -5.36 5.39
CA ALA A 112 -17.62 -6.09 6.66
C ALA A 112 -17.81 -5.17 7.87
N VAL A 113 -17.34 -3.92 7.78
CA VAL A 113 -17.55 -2.91 8.83
C VAL A 113 -19.01 -2.51 8.92
N LEU A 114 -19.67 -2.23 7.79
CA LEU A 114 -21.09 -1.82 7.77
C LEU A 114 -22.05 -2.92 8.23
N ASP A 115 -21.72 -4.20 7.94
CA ASP A 115 -22.48 -5.38 8.36
C ASP A 115 -22.18 -5.78 9.83
N GLY A 116 -21.29 -5.08 10.54
CA GLY A 116 -20.89 -5.40 11.92
C GLY A 116 -20.07 -6.67 12.06
N ARG A 117 -19.44 -7.15 10.97
CA ARG A 117 -18.49 -8.28 10.99
C ARG A 117 -17.13 -7.88 11.52
N ALA A 118 -16.81 -6.59 11.48
CA ALA A 118 -15.63 -5.98 12.06
C ALA A 118 -16.00 -4.62 12.68
N GLU A 119 -15.30 -4.24 13.73
CA GLU A 119 -15.48 -2.94 14.38
C GLU A 119 -14.80 -1.82 13.59
N VAL A 120 -13.68 -2.13 12.95
CA VAL A 120 -12.88 -1.19 12.18
C VAL A 120 -12.37 -1.84 10.89
N GLY A 121 -12.23 -1.05 9.84
CA GLY A 121 -11.59 -1.44 8.59
C GLY A 121 -10.30 -0.65 8.38
N ALA A 122 -9.26 -1.31 7.86
CA ALA A 122 -8.04 -0.70 7.40
C ALA A 122 -8.07 -0.60 5.87
N PHE A 123 -7.81 0.60 5.35
CA PHE A 123 -7.90 0.91 3.93
C PHE A 123 -6.66 1.66 3.50
N LEU A 124 -6.14 1.35 2.31
CA LEU A 124 -5.26 2.29 1.63
C LEU A 124 -6.04 3.60 1.39
N ASP A 125 -5.45 4.77 1.67
CA ASP A 125 -6.14 6.07 1.59
C ASP A 125 -6.76 6.32 0.22
N SER A 126 -6.03 6.05 -0.86
CA SER A 126 -6.54 6.18 -2.23
C SER A 126 -7.73 5.24 -2.51
N ALA A 127 -7.72 4.02 -1.98
CA ALA A 127 -8.81 3.08 -2.12
C ALA A 127 -10.04 3.51 -1.30
N PHE A 128 -9.84 4.08 -0.10
CA PHE A 128 -10.90 4.66 0.71
C PHE A 128 -11.56 5.86 -0.01
N ALA A 129 -10.75 6.76 -0.55
CA ALA A 129 -11.23 7.89 -1.36
C ALA A 129 -12.01 7.44 -2.60
N GLY A 130 -11.60 6.32 -3.22
CA GLY A 130 -12.25 5.71 -4.38
C GLY A 130 -13.55 4.95 -4.09
N LEU A 131 -13.92 4.73 -2.83
CA LEU A 131 -15.23 4.14 -2.48
C LEU A 131 -16.37 5.04 -2.98
N SER A 132 -17.48 4.42 -3.41
CA SER A 132 -18.65 5.19 -3.78
C SER A 132 -19.10 6.10 -2.63
N GLY A 133 -19.60 7.31 -2.94
CA GLY A 133 -20.08 8.23 -1.91
C GLY A 133 -21.11 7.58 -0.97
N LEU A 134 -22.01 6.74 -1.52
CA LEU A 134 -23.00 6.02 -0.74
C LEU A 134 -22.38 5.10 0.33
N VAL A 135 -21.26 4.46 0.06
CA VAL A 135 -20.56 3.60 1.00
C VAL A 135 -19.71 4.43 1.94
N ARG A 136 -18.92 5.37 1.40
CA ARG A 136 -18.00 6.20 2.18
C ARG A 136 -18.72 7.05 3.23
N ASP A 137 -19.89 7.61 2.91
CA ASP A 137 -20.68 8.43 3.84
C ASP A 137 -21.24 7.62 5.04
N GLN A 138 -21.26 6.30 4.95
CA GLN A 138 -21.64 5.40 6.05
C GLN A 138 -20.44 4.98 6.91
N LEU A 139 -19.23 5.37 6.53
CA LEU A 139 -18.00 5.11 7.27
C LEU A 139 -17.52 6.41 7.92
N ARG A 140 -16.94 6.30 9.10
CA ARG A 140 -16.28 7.38 9.83
C ARG A 140 -14.79 7.08 9.87
N PRO A 141 -13.93 7.87 9.20
CA PRO A 141 -12.50 7.82 9.46
C PRO A 141 -12.23 8.13 10.94
N LEU A 142 -11.47 7.27 11.59
CA LEU A 142 -11.00 7.47 12.96
C LEU A 142 -9.65 8.20 12.94
N VAL A 143 -8.79 7.78 12.04
CA VAL A 143 -7.45 8.35 11.84
C VAL A 143 -6.97 8.00 10.43
N THR A 144 -6.17 8.90 9.86
CA THR A 144 -5.38 8.66 8.64
C THR A 144 -3.90 8.79 9.01
N SER A 145 -3.08 7.85 8.57
CA SER A 145 -1.64 7.92 8.79
C SER A 145 -1.02 9.13 8.07
N GLN A 146 0.14 9.57 8.51
CA GLN A 146 0.92 10.65 7.91
C GLN A 146 2.40 10.26 7.94
N ILE A 147 2.71 9.07 7.43
CA ILE A 147 4.06 8.51 7.46
C ILE A 147 4.92 9.15 6.39
N SER A 148 4.36 9.41 5.20
CA SER A 148 4.96 10.17 4.08
C SER A 148 6.24 9.57 3.48
N VAL A 149 6.76 8.48 4.04
CA VAL A 149 8.01 7.83 3.60
C VAL A 149 7.80 6.41 3.05
N ILE A 150 6.62 5.84 3.25
CA ILE A 150 6.25 4.54 2.70
C ILE A 150 5.65 4.76 1.32
N HIS A 151 6.19 4.10 0.31
CA HIS A 151 5.74 4.21 -1.07
C HIS A 151 6.19 3.00 -1.88
N HIS A 152 5.45 2.69 -2.93
CA HIS A 152 5.86 1.70 -3.91
C HIS A 152 7.10 2.15 -4.67
N ALA A 153 7.87 1.18 -5.18
CA ALA A 153 9.08 1.39 -5.95
C ALA A 153 9.06 0.64 -7.27
N LEU A 154 9.45 1.30 -8.36
CA LEU A 154 9.77 0.62 -9.60
C LEU A 154 11.21 0.12 -9.52
N MET A 155 11.39 -1.19 -9.65
CA MET A 155 12.66 -1.87 -9.45
C MET A 155 13.04 -2.73 -10.65
N VAL A 156 14.34 -2.88 -10.88
CA VAL A 156 14.90 -3.74 -11.93
C VAL A 156 15.71 -4.86 -11.33
N GLY A 157 15.53 -6.04 -11.89
CA GLY A 157 16.35 -7.21 -11.57
C GLY A 157 17.76 -7.10 -12.13
N PRO A 158 18.68 -8.02 -11.74
CA PRO A 158 20.10 -7.98 -12.13
C PRO A 158 20.32 -7.92 -13.65
N ARG A 159 19.43 -8.53 -14.46
CA ARG A 159 19.54 -8.50 -15.92
C ARG A 159 19.31 -7.11 -16.53
N LEU A 160 18.45 -6.30 -15.92
CA LEU A 160 18.14 -4.94 -16.36
C LEU A 160 18.88 -3.85 -15.58
N ALA A 161 19.61 -4.18 -14.52
CA ALA A 161 20.38 -3.21 -13.73
C ALA A 161 21.31 -2.31 -14.59
N PRO A 162 21.98 -2.79 -15.66
CA PRO A 162 22.78 -1.93 -16.54
C PRO A 162 21.98 -0.83 -17.26
N HIS A 163 20.66 -0.98 -17.35
CA HIS A 163 19.75 -0.02 -18.02
C HIS A 163 19.02 0.90 -17.05
N ARG A 164 19.32 0.84 -15.73
CA ARG A 164 18.65 1.63 -14.69
C ARG A 164 18.56 3.12 -15.04
N ASP A 165 19.68 3.72 -15.39
CA ASP A 165 19.73 5.17 -15.64
C ASP A 165 18.99 5.58 -16.92
N GLU A 166 18.95 4.69 -17.92
CA GLU A 166 18.15 4.89 -19.12
C GLU A 166 16.65 4.84 -18.78
N LEU A 167 16.23 3.85 -18.01
CA LEU A 167 14.85 3.72 -17.53
C LEU A 167 14.43 4.93 -16.69
N LEU A 168 15.27 5.35 -15.74
CA LEU A 168 15.00 6.53 -14.91
C LEU A 168 14.81 7.78 -15.78
N ARG A 169 15.65 7.99 -16.78
CA ARG A 169 15.55 9.12 -17.70
C ARG A 169 14.24 9.08 -18.49
N VAL A 170 13.82 7.91 -18.97
CA VAL A 170 12.53 7.75 -19.66
C VAL A 170 11.37 8.07 -18.73
N LEU A 171 11.34 7.49 -17.52
CA LEU A 171 10.28 7.70 -16.55
C LEU A 171 10.14 9.17 -16.14
N THR A 172 11.26 9.82 -15.81
CA THR A 172 11.25 11.24 -15.42
C THR A 172 10.87 12.19 -16.56
N SER A 173 11.05 11.79 -17.82
CA SER A 173 10.64 12.55 -18.99
C SER A 173 9.15 12.41 -19.34
N MET A 174 8.43 11.45 -18.74
CA MET A 174 7.02 11.17 -19.08
C MET A 174 6.10 12.38 -18.90
N THR A 175 6.37 13.23 -17.93
CA THR A 175 5.57 14.45 -17.70
C THR A 175 5.66 15.47 -18.86
N ALA A 176 6.75 15.45 -19.60
CA ALA A 176 6.97 16.34 -20.74
C ALA A 176 6.46 15.76 -22.08
N ASP A 177 6.19 14.45 -22.12
CA ASP A 177 5.64 13.77 -23.29
C ASP A 177 4.11 13.65 -23.19
N PRO A 178 3.32 14.07 -24.19
CA PRO A 178 1.85 14.00 -24.10
C PRO A 178 1.30 12.58 -23.87
N GLY A 179 1.95 11.55 -24.43
CA GLY A 179 1.58 10.15 -24.19
C GLY A 179 1.91 9.71 -22.77
N GLY A 180 3.11 10.05 -22.29
CA GLY A 180 3.55 9.79 -20.94
C GLY A 180 2.68 10.48 -19.90
N ALA A 181 2.39 11.76 -20.09
CA ALA A 181 1.51 12.52 -19.18
C ALA A 181 0.10 11.92 -19.06
N ARG A 182 -0.45 11.39 -20.16
CA ARG A 182 -1.74 10.71 -20.14
C ARG A 182 -1.67 9.41 -19.32
N VAL A 183 -0.63 8.60 -19.52
CA VAL A 183 -0.44 7.37 -18.75
C VAL A 183 -0.28 7.67 -17.26
N LEU A 184 0.51 8.69 -16.89
CA LEU A 184 0.65 9.12 -15.50
C LEU A 184 -0.69 9.53 -14.90
N ALA A 185 -1.50 10.28 -15.62
CA ALA A 185 -2.83 10.70 -15.17
C ALA A 185 -3.80 9.51 -15.00
N GLU A 186 -3.73 8.51 -15.89
CA GLU A 186 -4.54 7.28 -15.77
C GLU A 186 -4.13 6.42 -14.56
N LEU A 187 -2.85 6.51 -14.14
CA LEU A 187 -2.30 5.82 -12.97
C LEU A 187 -2.39 6.64 -11.68
N ASP A 188 -2.93 7.85 -11.74
CA ASP A 188 -2.95 8.83 -10.63
C ASP A 188 -1.55 9.15 -10.08
N ILE A 189 -0.55 9.18 -10.96
CA ILE A 189 0.85 9.48 -10.64
C ILE A 189 1.19 10.88 -11.19
N VAL A 190 1.66 11.77 -10.32
CA VAL A 190 2.07 13.14 -10.72
C VAL A 190 3.35 13.13 -11.56
N GLY A 191 4.22 12.16 -11.31
CA GLY A 191 5.48 11.97 -12.00
C GLY A 191 6.34 10.94 -11.28
N TRP A 192 7.53 10.68 -11.81
CA TRP A 192 8.50 9.78 -11.21
C TRP A 192 9.65 10.57 -10.58
N GLN A 193 10.10 10.12 -9.44
CA GLN A 193 11.28 10.61 -8.74
C GLN A 193 12.30 9.49 -8.62
N ALA A 194 13.60 9.80 -8.82
CA ALA A 194 14.66 8.83 -8.61
C ALA A 194 14.59 8.25 -7.19
N MET A 195 14.92 6.98 -7.07
CA MET A 195 15.00 6.29 -5.80
C MET A 195 16.38 5.67 -5.65
N GLU A 196 17.04 5.92 -4.54
CA GLU A 196 18.36 5.38 -4.25
C GLU A 196 18.28 4.02 -3.54
N HIS A 197 19.39 3.29 -3.54
CA HIS A 197 19.46 1.93 -3.00
C HIS A 197 19.11 1.89 -1.52
N GLU A 198 19.67 2.81 -0.75
CA GLU A 198 19.45 2.94 0.69
C GLU A 198 17.98 3.24 1.02
N GLU A 199 17.31 4.05 0.19
CA GLU A 199 15.87 4.33 0.41
C GLU A 199 15.03 3.06 0.33
N ALA A 200 15.32 2.16 -0.63
CA ALA A 200 14.60 0.89 -0.78
C ALA A 200 14.96 -0.13 0.32
N GLU A 201 16.21 -0.13 0.77
CA GLU A 201 16.69 -1.06 1.79
C GLU A 201 16.06 -0.79 3.16
N PHE A 202 15.82 0.48 3.49
CA PHE A 202 15.33 0.95 4.78
C PHE A 202 13.86 1.40 4.78
N LEU A 203 13.10 1.10 3.73
CA LEU A 203 11.68 1.47 3.66
C LEU A 203 10.85 0.95 4.85
N ILE A 204 11.29 -0.14 5.49
CA ILE A 204 10.54 -0.88 6.53
C ILE A 204 11.50 -1.39 7.62
N ASP A 205 12.37 -0.56 8.15
CA ASP A 205 13.15 -0.91 9.35
C ASP A 205 12.64 -0.19 10.59
#